data_6c79630a4c2dee0672d809038d71617d
#
_entry.id   6c79630a4c2dee0672d809038d71617d
#
_cell.length_a   1.000
_cell.length_b   1.000
_cell.length_c   1.000
_cell.angle_alpha   90.00
_cell.angle_beta   90.00
_cell.angle_gamma   90.00
#
_symmetry.space_group_name_H-M   'P 1'
#
loop_
_entity.id
_entity.type
_entity.pdbx_description
1 polymer ?
#
loop_
_entity_poly.entity_id
_entity_poly.type
_entity_poly.pdbx_seq_one_letter_code
_entity_poly.pdbx_strand_id
1 'polypeptide(L)'
;MELLTSNNVWMMICTALVFFMHLGFSFLEIGLTRQKNTINILFKNFFVITMGLLVYCGFGFNIMYPGEFGIIDQVLGFAGPGLDPGAGYDQLTYADGGYTYWTDFLFQGMFAATAATIISGAVAERIKISAFMLIAFLYVSIIYPIVGSWQWGGGFFSTFISEDLGFYDFAGSTLVHSVGGWGALVVIYFLGARKGKFDSDGKPLAITGSNIPLSAAGVLILWLGWFGFNGGSVLSADPALTSLTLVTTCLAAAAGGVSAALTSRIAYNNLDLTMFMNGVLGGLVGITAGADQMLPMSAIIIGAVAGPIVVAGVALLDKCKLDDPVGAIPVHLFCGIWGTLAVGLFGEMAGFNQFMVQLACVGIAGFFCVVGGIIITLIVKSITGLRVDEKEEEDGLDIAEHGTRAYGDFSIN
;
A
#
# COMPACT_ATOMS: atom_id res chain seq x y z
N MET A 1 -9.57 31.10 10.73
CA MET A 1 -10.62 30.16 11.17
C MET A 1 -11.40 29.52 10.00
N GLU A 2 -11.88 30.32 9.02
CA GLU A 2 -12.60 29.75 7.85
C GLU A 2 -11.74 28.78 7.03
N LEU A 3 -10.47 29.11 6.78
CA LEU A 3 -9.55 28.24 6.06
C LEU A 3 -9.28 26.92 6.83
N LEU A 4 -8.99 27.02 8.14
CA LEU A 4 -8.84 25.86 9.01
C LEU A 4 -10.08 24.94 8.95
N THR A 5 -11.28 25.52 8.99
CA THR A 5 -12.52 24.75 8.93
C THR A 5 -12.63 24.00 7.59
N SER A 6 -12.39 24.69 6.46
CA SER A 6 -12.46 24.08 5.13
C SER A 6 -11.42 22.97 4.95
N ASN A 7 -10.18 23.21 5.35
CA ASN A 7 -9.10 22.22 5.28
C ASN A 7 -9.41 20.99 6.12
N ASN A 8 -9.84 21.20 7.37
CA ASN A 8 -10.15 20.11 8.29
C ASN A 8 -11.33 19.27 7.81
N VAL A 9 -12.39 19.90 7.28
CA VAL A 9 -13.53 19.18 6.69
C VAL A 9 -13.09 18.37 5.47
N TRP A 10 -12.27 18.96 4.57
CA TRP A 10 -11.74 18.25 3.41
C TRP A 10 -10.92 17.04 3.82
N MET A 11 -9.98 17.20 4.73
CA MET A 11 -9.15 16.09 5.21
C MET A 11 -9.96 14.98 5.90
N MET A 12 -11.02 15.33 6.66
CA MET A 12 -11.89 14.33 7.29
C MET A 12 -12.73 13.57 6.25
N ILE A 13 -13.19 14.23 5.18
CA ILE A 13 -13.83 13.57 4.04
C ILE A 13 -12.83 12.63 3.35
N CYS A 14 -11.60 13.10 3.09
CA CYS A 14 -10.54 12.28 2.51
C CYS A 14 -10.18 11.09 3.40
N THR A 15 -10.12 11.28 4.72
CA THR A 15 -9.93 10.20 5.69
C THR A 15 -11.01 9.12 5.55
N ALA A 16 -12.28 9.53 5.44
CA ALA A 16 -13.39 8.60 5.23
C ALA A 16 -13.28 7.85 3.90
N LEU A 17 -12.82 8.50 2.84
CA LEU A 17 -12.57 7.86 1.53
C LEU A 17 -11.43 6.84 1.61
N VAL A 18 -10.32 7.15 2.31
CA VAL A 18 -9.21 6.20 2.51
C VAL A 18 -9.65 5.04 3.42
N PHE A 19 -10.41 5.30 4.48
CA PHE A 19 -11.04 4.23 5.27
C PHE A 19 -11.86 3.29 4.37
N PHE A 20 -12.65 3.84 3.46
CA PHE A 20 -13.48 3.06 2.55
C PHE A 20 -12.67 2.22 1.54
N MET A 21 -11.39 2.56 1.28
CA MET A 21 -10.49 1.71 0.48
C MET A 21 -10.33 0.30 1.03
N HIS A 22 -10.44 0.11 2.35
CA HIS A 22 -10.34 -1.23 2.95
C HIS A 22 -11.49 -2.15 2.52
N LEU A 23 -12.68 -1.62 2.24
CA LEU A 23 -13.75 -2.38 1.58
C LEU A 23 -13.35 -2.75 0.15
N GLY A 24 -12.71 -1.82 -0.57
CA GLY A 24 -12.18 -2.07 -1.91
C GLY A 24 -11.15 -3.19 -1.94
N PHE A 25 -10.18 -3.18 -1.01
CA PHE A 25 -9.20 -4.27 -0.85
C PHE A 25 -9.89 -5.59 -0.51
N SER A 26 -10.84 -5.59 0.42
CA SER A 26 -11.61 -6.79 0.78
C SER A 26 -12.28 -7.42 -0.45
N PHE A 27 -12.95 -6.62 -1.26
CA PHE A 27 -13.65 -7.08 -2.46
C PHE A 27 -12.68 -7.55 -3.56
N LEU A 28 -11.58 -6.83 -3.75
CA LEU A 28 -10.52 -7.21 -4.69
C LEU A 28 -9.92 -8.56 -4.32
N GLU A 29 -9.48 -8.71 -3.08
CA GLU A 29 -8.84 -9.93 -2.59
C GLU A 29 -9.78 -11.13 -2.64
N ILE A 30 -11.03 -10.99 -2.14
CA ILE A 30 -12.03 -12.07 -2.20
C ILE A 30 -12.27 -12.51 -3.64
N GLY A 31 -12.44 -11.57 -4.53
CA GLY A 31 -12.79 -11.88 -5.92
C GLY A 31 -11.65 -12.53 -6.70
N LEU A 32 -10.39 -12.18 -6.42
CA LEU A 32 -9.20 -12.75 -7.07
C LEU A 32 -8.71 -14.06 -6.45
N THR A 33 -9.24 -14.47 -5.32
CA THR A 33 -8.86 -15.70 -4.61
C THR A 33 -9.97 -16.75 -4.63
N ARG A 34 -9.67 -17.96 -4.15
CA ARG A 34 -10.65 -19.05 -4.11
C ARG A 34 -11.69 -18.85 -3.00
N GLN A 35 -12.94 -19.14 -3.31
CA GLN A 35 -14.11 -18.93 -2.45
C GLN A 35 -13.99 -19.54 -1.04
N LYS A 36 -13.28 -20.64 -0.89
CA LYS A 36 -13.05 -21.35 0.38
C LYS A 36 -12.19 -20.58 1.40
N ASN A 37 -11.72 -19.37 1.05
CA ASN A 37 -10.88 -18.51 1.88
C ASN A 37 -11.50 -17.12 2.10
N THR A 38 -12.78 -16.94 1.79
CA THR A 38 -13.47 -15.64 1.83
C THR A 38 -13.51 -15.03 3.22
N ILE A 39 -13.88 -15.82 4.25
CA ILE A 39 -13.93 -15.35 5.65
C ILE A 39 -12.53 -15.03 6.15
N ASN A 40 -11.55 -15.88 5.85
CA ASN A 40 -10.17 -15.66 6.23
C ASN A 40 -9.63 -14.32 5.70
N ILE A 41 -9.94 -14.00 4.43
CA ILE A 41 -9.57 -12.74 3.80
C ILE A 41 -10.28 -11.56 4.45
N LEU A 42 -11.59 -11.65 4.66
CA LEU A 42 -12.35 -10.60 5.36
C LEU A 42 -11.80 -10.35 6.75
N PHE A 43 -11.53 -11.42 7.51
CA PHE A 43 -10.96 -11.30 8.84
C PHE A 43 -9.63 -10.55 8.83
N LYS A 44 -8.71 -10.87 7.89
CA LYS A 44 -7.44 -10.17 7.75
C LYS A 44 -7.64 -8.67 7.47
N ASN A 45 -8.53 -8.33 6.56
CA ASN A 45 -8.80 -6.92 6.21
C ASN A 45 -9.41 -6.15 7.39
N PHE A 46 -10.38 -6.72 8.11
CA PHE A 46 -10.90 -6.11 9.35
C PHE A 46 -9.82 -5.98 10.43
N PHE A 47 -9.01 -7.02 10.61
CA PHE A 47 -7.92 -7.01 11.57
C PHE A 47 -6.92 -5.88 11.30
N VAL A 48 -6.51 -5.71 10.03
CA VAL A 48 -5.54 -4.67 9.65
C VAL A 48 -6.03 -3.27 10.00
N ILE A 49 -7.30 -2.94 9.74
CA ILE A 49 -7.86 -1.63 10.07
C ILE A 49 -7.88 -1.44 11.59
N THR A 50 -8.47 -2.39 12.30
CA THR A 50 -8.68 -2.28 13.76
C THR A 50 -7.36 -2.28 14.51
N MET A 51 -6.48 -3.24 14.22
CA MET A 51 -5.16 -3.33 14.82
C MET A 51 -4.28 -2.14 14.39
N GLY A 52 -4.31 -1.79 13.10
CA GLY A 52 -3.52 -0.68 12.55
C GLY A 52 -3.80 0.62 13.29
N LEU A 53 -5.07 0.98 13.49
CA LEU A 53 -5.45 2.18 14.25
C LEU A 53 -5.01 2.12 15.71
N LEU A 54 -5.21 0.97 16.39
CA LEU A 54 -4.83 0.83 17.80
C LEU A 54 -3.31 0.94 17.99
N VAL A 55 -2.55 0.27 17.14
CA VAL A 55 -1.08 0.29 17.21
C VAL A 55 -0.52 1.64 16.80
N TYR A 56 -1.09 2.25 15.77
CA TYR A 56 -0.67 3.58 15.33
C TYR A 56 -0.98 4.63 16.41
N CYS A 57 -2.12 4.51 17.12
CA CYS A 57 -2.45 5.30 18.29
C CYS A 57 -1.46 5.05 19.44
N GLY A 58 -1.11 3.79 19.70
CA GLY A 58 -0.22 3.44 20.82
C GLY A 58 1.23 3.89 20.64
N PHE A 59 1.75 3.78 19.41
CA PHE A 59 3.18 3.97 19.16
C PHE A 59 3.47 4.62 17.80
N GLY A 60 2.77 4.21 16.73
CA GLY A 60 3.16 4.48 15.36
C GLY A 60 3.14 5.97 15.02
N PHE A 61 2.12 6.72 15.44
CA PHE A 61 2.04 8.14 15.19
C PHE A 61 3.23 8.90 15.79
N ASN A 62 3.59 8.59 17.03
CA ASN A 62 4.68 9.23 17.75
C ASN A 62 6.08 8.72 17.35
N ILE A 63 6.18 7.64 16.59
CA ILE A 63 7.41 7.23 15.90
C ILE A 63 7.52 7.96 14.56
N MET A 64 6.41 8.09 13.82
CA MET A 64 6.41 8.77 12.52
C MET A 64 6.59 10.27 12.66
N TYR A 65 5.98 10.87 13.66
CA TYR A 65 6.06 12.31 13.97
C TYR A 65 6.65 12.53 15.37
N PRO A 66 7.97 12.26 15.56
CA PRO A 66 8.58 12.30 16.88
C PRO A 66 8.80 13.71 17.41
N GLY A 67 8.66 14.75 16.57
CA GLY A 67 9.10 16.10 16.86
C GLY A 67 10.61 16.21 16.92
N GLU A 68 11.26 15.40 17.79
CA GLU A 68 12.72 15.30 17.89
C GLU A 68 13.20 13.85 17.69
N PHE A 69 14.29 13.67 16.95
CA PHE A 69 14.91 12.37 16.72
C PHE A 69 15.90 12.03 17.85
N GLY A 70 15.39 11.84 19.07
CA GLY A 70 16.17 11.68 20.28
C GLY A 70 16.82 10.30 20.48
N ILE A 71 16.53 9.28 19.64
CA ILE A 71 17.11 7.94 19.74
C ILE A 71 18.27 7.78 18.77
N ILE A 72 18.05 8.07 17.49
CA ILE A 72 19.10 8.13 16.44
C ILE A 72 18.81 9.37 15.62
N ASP A 73 19.76 10.30 15.60
CA ASP A 73 19.58 11.60 14.94
C ASP A 73 19.05 11.44 13.52
N GLN A 74 17.99 12.17 13.20
CA GLN A 74 17.23 12.20 11.93
C GLN A 74 16.72 10.83 11.43
N VAL A 75 16.91 9.73 12.17
CA VAL A 75 16.53 8.37 11.76
C VAL A 75 15.43 7.76 12.63
N LEU A 76 15.53 7.94 13.95
CA LEU A 76 14.59 7.35 14.89
C LEU A 76 14.35 8.26 16.08
N GLY A 77 13.09 8.60 16.29
CA GLY A 77 12.59 9.30 17.46
C GLY A 77 11.33 8.64 18.00
N PHE A 78 10.92 9.04 19.19
CA PHE A 78 9.67 8.58 19.80
C PHE A 78 9.17 9.62 20.80
N ALA A 79 8.01 10.20 20.52
CA ALA A 79 7.40 11.25 21.37
C ALA A 79 6.64 10.70 22.59
N GLY A 80 6.68 9.37 22.79
CA GLY A 80 5.98 8.71 23.92
C GLY A 80 4.78 7.87 23.47
N PRO A 81 4.23 7.05 24.37
CA PRO A 81 3.09 6.20 24.05
C PRO A 81 1.77 6.96 24.08
N GLY A 82 0.84 6.57 23.20
CA GLY A 82 -0.50 7.13 23.12
C GLY A 82 -0.54 8.48 22.42
N LEU A 83 -1.73 9.05 22.34
CA LEU A 83 -1.98 10.35 21.73
C LEU A 83 -2.19 11.40 22.79
N ASP A 84 -1.19 12.19 23.08
CA ASP A 84 -1.28 13.32 24.02
C ASP A 84 -0.59 14.54 23.40
N PRO A 85 -1.36 15.50 22.89
CA PRO A 85 -0.79 16.73 22.35
C PRO A 85 -0.17 17.66 23.43
N GLY A 86 -0.24 17.27 24.71
CA GLY A 86 0.34 18.03 25.82
C GLY A 86 -0.59 19.08 26.44
N ALA A 87 -0.28 19.44 27.68
CA ALA A 87 -1.04 20.46 28.39
C ALA A 87 -0.84 21.86 27.78
N GLY A 88 -1.94 22.54 27.49
CA GLY A 88 -1.93 23.85 26.84
C GLY A 88 -1.84 23.82 25.32
N TYR A 89 -1.92 22.63 24.71
CA TYR A 89 -1.97 22.48 23.28
C TYR A 89 -3.22 23.17 22.68
N ASP A 90 -3.01 24.03 21.69
CA ASP A 90 -4.09 24.66 20.95
C ASP A 90 -4.32 23.93 19.62
N GLN A 91 -5.45 23.24 19.52
CA GLN A 91 -5.87 22.53 18.30
C GLN A 91 -5.92 23.41 17.06
N LEU A 92 -6.08 24.72 17.25
CA LEU A 92 -6.23 25.68 16.15
C LEU A 92 -4.89 26.17 15.58
N THR A 93 -3.78 25.84 16.24
CA THR A 93 -2.42 26.23 15.82
C THR A 93 -1.59 25.05 15.29
N TYR A 94 -2.12 23.83 15.35
CA TYR A 94 -1.46 22.67 14.80
C TYR A 94 -1.25 22.80 13.28
N ALA A 95 -0.11 22.34 12.77
CA ALA A 95 0.25 22.47 11.37
C ALA A 95 0.06 23.91 10.83
N ASP A 96 0.54 24.90 11.60
CA ASP A 96 0.38 26.33 11.29
C ASP A 96 -1.08 26.77 11.06
N GLY A 97 -2.02 26.11 11.74
CA GLY A 97 -3.46 26.37 11.60
C GLY A 97 -4.07 25.72 10.34
N GLY A 98 -3.40 24.75 9.75
CA GLY A 98 -3.88 24.04 8.56
C GLY A 98 -5.00 23.05 8.86
N TYR A 99 -4.82 22.22 9.88
CA TYR A 99 -5.77 21.19 10.33
C TYR A 99 -5.48 20.83 11.80
N THR A 100 -6.35 19.99 12.41
CA THR A 100 -6.17 19.59 13.82
C THR A 100 -5.29 18.34 13.95
N TYR A 101 -4.65 18.21 15.11
CA TYR A 101 -3.89 17.00 15.50
C TYR A 101 -4.70 15.69 15.34
N TRP A 102 -5.99 15.73 15.70
CA TRP A 102 -6.86 14.56 15.58
C TRP A 102 -7.16 14.18 14.13
N THR A 103 -7.27 15.18 13.26
CA THR A 103 -7.43 14.98 11.82
C THR A 103 -6.19 14.34 11.22
N ASP A 104 -5.01 14.83 11.58
CA ASP A 104 -3.74 14.28 11.13
C ASP A 104 -3.58 12.83 11.57
N PHE A 105 -3.73 12.56 12.86
CA PHE A 105 -3.67 11.19 13.38
C PHE A 105 -4.59 10.23 12.62
N LEU A 106 -5.86 10.59 12.45
CA LEU A 106 -6.83 9.69 11.83
C LEU A 106 -6.54 9.49 10.34
N PHE A 107 -6.14 10.54 9.64
CA PHE A 107 -5.75 10.47 8.24
C PHE A 107 -4.52 9.57 8.05
N GLN A 108 -3.47 9.80 8.78
CA GLN A 108 -2.23 9.02 8.72
C GLN A 108 -2.42 7.57 9.20
N GLY A 109 -3.31 7.33 10.15
CA GLY A 109 -3.69 5.99 10.60
C GLY A 109 -4.29 5.12 9.50
N MET A 110 -5.02 5.71 8.54
CA MET A 110 -5.54 4.99 7.38
C MET A 110 -4.41 4.53 6.44
N PHE A 111 -3.36 5.32 6.28
CA PHE A 111 -2.19 4.99 5.47
C PHE A 111 -1.38 3.86 6.12
N ALA A 112 -1.22 3.88 7.44
CA ALA A 112 -0.58 2.79 8.20
C ALA A 112 -1.29 1.45 7.99
N ALA A 113 -2.61 1.44 8.07
CA ALA A 113 -3.42 0.26 7.77
C ALA A 113 -3.28 -0.17 6.29
N THR A 114 -3.21 0.79 5.36
CA THR A 114 -3.03 0.49 3.92
C THR A 114 -1.71 -0.23 3.66
N ALA A 115 -0.59 0.18 4.27
CA ALA A 115 0.70 -0.50 4.09
C ALA A 115 0.63 -1.98 4.51
N ALA A 116 -0.08 -2.32 5.58
CA ALA A 116 -0.23 -3.70 6.04
C ALA A 116 -1.20 -4.53 5.18
N THR A 117 -2.26 -3.92 4.61
CA THR A 117 -3.21 -4.67 3.79
C THR A 117 -2.59 -5.15 2.47
N ILE A 118 -1.56 -4.47 1.96
CA ILE A 118 -0.79 -4.92 0.78
C ILE A 118 -0.19 -6.31 1.00
N ILE A 119 0.31 -6.59 2.22
CA ILE A 119 0.83 -7.90 2.57
C ILE A 119 -0.30 -8.94 2.58
N SER A 120 -1.51 -8.57 3.02
CA SER A 120 -2.67 -9.47 3.13
C SER A 120 -2.98 -10.20 1.82
N GLY A 121 -3.07 -9.46 0.72
CA GLY A 121 -3.37 -10.02 -0.60
C GLY A 121 -2.30 -10.98 -1.11
N ALA A 122 -1.03 -10.60 -0.95
CA ALA A 122 0.11 -11.38 -1.43
C ALA A 122 0.24 -12.76 -0.73
N VAL A 123 -0.15 -12.87 0.54
CA VAL A 123 -0.01 -14.11 1.34
C VAL A 123 -1.30 -14.94 1.39
N ALA A 124 -2.35 -14.49 0.71
CA ALA A 124 -3.68 -15.11 0.75
C ALA A 124 -3.65 -16.61 0.47
N GLU A 125 -4.62 -17.33 1.04
CA GLU A 125 -4.93 -18.75 0.86
C GLU A 125 -3.97 -19.76 1.54
N ARG A 126 -2.83 -19.35 2.11
CA ARG A 126 -1.87 -20.32 2.69
C ARG A 126 -1.14 -19.83 3.95
N ILE A 127 -1.25 -18.58 4.35
CA ILE A 127 -0.67 -18.10 5.61
C ILE A 127 -1.58 -18.43 6.79
N LYS A 128 -1.01 -18.82 7.93
CA LYS A 128 -1.74 -18.93 9.21
C LYS A 128 -2.23 -17.55 9.62
N ILE A 129 -3.47 -17.46 10.09
CA ILE A 129 -4.04 -16.18 10.54
C ILE A 129 -3.23 -15.56 11.68
N SER A 130 -2.77 -16.36 12.63
CA SER A 130 -1.92 -15.91 13.73
C SER A 130 -0.57 -15.34 13.27
N ALA A 131 0.04 -15.95 12.23
CA ALA A 131 1.27 -15.44 11.64
C ALA A 131 1.03 -14.10 10.94
N PHE A 132 -0.05 -13.99 10.15
CA PHE A 132 -0.41 -12.74 9.51
C PHE A 132 -0.66 -11.61 10.52
N MET A 133 -1.41 -11.91 11.58
CA MET A 133 -1.70 -10.93 12.64
C MET A 133 -0.43 -10.37 13.28
N LEU A 134 0.54 -11.24 13.61
CA LEU A 134 1.82 -10.82 14.19
C LEU A 134 2.69 -10.04 13.20
N ILE A 135 2.75 -10.47 11.94
CA ILE A 135 3.49 -9.74 10.89
C ILE A 135 2.90 -8.34 10.72
N ALA A 136 1.58 -8.22 10.54
CA ALA A 136 0.91 -6.94 10.36
C ALA A 136 1.13 -6.02 11.58
N PHE A 137 0.98 -6.55 12.80
CA PHE A 137 1.25 -5.83 14.04
C PHE A 137 2.67 -5.25 14.07
N LEU A 138 3.69 -6.09 13.88
CA LEU A 138 5.10 -5.66 13.95
C LEU A 138 5.46 -4.71 12.79
N TYR A 139 4.89 -4.92 11.62
CA TYR A 139 5.17 -4.10 10.45
C TYR A 139 4.61 -2.67 10.61
N VAL A 140 3.37 -2.54 11.10
CA VAL A 140 2.73 -1.24 11.37
C VAL A 140 3.34 -0.56 12.60
N SER A 141 3.83 -1.33 13.58
CA SER A 141 4.44 -0.78 14.78
C SER A 141 5.84 -0.22 14.56
N ILE A 142 6.61 -0.83 13.64
CA ILE A 142 8.07 -0.61 13.54
C ILE A 142 8.45 -0.12 12.15
N ILE A 143 8.20 -0.92 11.10
CA ILE A 143 8.76 -0.65 9.78
C ILE A 143 8.12 0.58 9.16
N TYR A 144 6.79 0.61 9.09
CA TYR A 144 6.06 1.68 8.45
C TYR A 144 6.32 3.05 9.08
N PRO A 145 6.17 3.25 10.42
CA PRO A 145 6.36 4.56 11.00
C PRO A 145 7.82 5.04 10.98
N ILE A 146 8.80 4.14 11.07
CA ILE A 146 10.22 4.53 10.96
C ILE A 146 10.51 5.04 9.55
N VAL A 147 10.11 4.32 8.49
CA VAL A 147 10.35 4.77 7.11
C VAL A 147 9.58 6.06 6.81
N GLY A 148 8.33 6.18 7.29
CA GLY A 148 7.54 7.39 7.15
C GLY A 148 8.15 8.61 7.84
N SER A 149 8.78 8.42 9.01
CA SER A 149 9.43 9.51 9.74
C SER A 149 10.62 10.14 8.99
N TRP A 150 11.26 9.38 8.10
CA TRP A 150 12.44 9.87 7.37
C TRP A 150 12.14 11.02 6.42
N GLN A 151 10.92 11.12 5.88
CA GLN A 151 10.46 12.27 5.11
C GLN A 151 9.33 13.02 5.82
N TRP A 152 8.18 12.38 6.03
CA TRP A 152 6.99 13.04 6.56
C TRP A 152 7.16 13.53 8.00
N GLY A 153 7.99 12.85 8.78
CA GLY A 153 8.37 13.26 10.14
C GLY A 153 9.55 14.24 10.21
N GLY A 154 10.08 14.70 9.07
CA GLY A 154 11.21 15.63 9.01
C GLY A 154 12.58 14.99 9.23
N GLY A 155 12.71 13.66 9.04
CA GLY A 155 13.98 12.93 9.15
C GLY A 155 14.91 13.13 7.95
N PHE A 156 15.98 12.36 7.88
CA PHE A 156 17.11 12.55 6.95
C PHE A 156 16.75 12.46 5.45
N PHE A 157 15.60 11.91 5.08
CA PHE A 157 15.15 11.94 3.69
C PHE A 157 14.72 13.33 3.25
N SER A 158 14.12 14.12 4.14
CA SER A 158 13.63 15.47 3.80
C SER A 158 14.76 16.43 3.42
N THR A 159 15.97 16.18 3.92
CA THR A 159 17.17 17.00 3.65
C THR A 159 18.35 16.18 3.15
N PHE A 160 18.09 15.10 2.38
CA PHE A 160 19.06 14.03 2.07
C PHE A 160 20.40 14.53 1.49
N ILE A 161 20.36 15.52 0.62
CA ILE A 161 21.58 16.19 0.09
C ILE A 161 21.71 17.59 0.66
N SER A 162 20.60 18.35 0.73
CA SER A 162 20.50 19.72 1.26
C SER A 162 19.05 20.04 1.56
N GLU A 163 18.79 21.19 2.18
CA GLU A 163 17.42 21.67 2.43
C GLU A 163 16.60 21.81 1.14
N ASP A 164 17.25 22.12 0.00
CA ASP A 164 16.61 22.29 -1.30
C ASP A 164 16.59 21.01 -2.14
N LEU A 165 17.24 19.94 -1.70
CA LEU A 165 17.39 18.68 -2.47
C LEU A 165 17.20 17.45 -1.58
N GLY A 166 15.98 17.26 -1.13
CA GLY A 166 15.52 16.12 -0.37
C GLY A 166 14.74 15.11 -1.21
N PHE A 167 14.44 13.99 -0.59
CA PHE A 167 13.53 12.98 -1.14
C PHE A 167 12.09 13.53 -1.13
N TYR A 168 11.35 13.25 -2.19
CA TYR A 168 9.98 13.68 -2.34
C TYR A 168 9.05 12.51 -2.66
N ASP A 169 8.11 12.27 -1.79
CA ASP A 169 7.02 11.32 -1.96
C ASP A 169 5.74 11.92 -1.38
N PHE A 170 4.95 12.56 -2.25
CA PHE A 170 3.79 13.35 -1.88
C PHE A 170 2.77 12.58 -1.04
N ALA A 171 2.36 11.42 -1.53
CA ALA A 171 1.31 10.64 -0.87
C ALA A 171 1.68 9.16 -0.62
N GLY A 172 2.92 8.72 -0.89
CA GLY A 172 3.38 7.40 -0.46
C GLY A 172 3.55 6.33 -1.52
N SER A 173 3.99 6.68 -2.76
CA SER A 173 4.40 5.63 -3.71
C SER A 173 5.47 4.71 -3.11
N THR A 174 6.47 5.28 -2.41
CA THR A 174 7.46 4.51 -1.64
C THR A 174 7.00 4.33 -0.20
N LEU A 175 6.68 5.40 0.52
CA LEU A 175 6.48 5.40 1.98
C LEU A 175 5.28 4.57 2.44
N VAL A 176 4.32 4.29 1.55
CA VAL A 176 3.18 3.40 1.82
C VAL A 176 3.25 2.14 0.94
N HIS A 177 3.19 2.35 -0.39
CA HIS A 177 3.00 1.25 -1.33
C HIS A 177 4.24 0.38 -1.48
N SER A 178 5.43 0.97 -1.69
CA SER A 178 6.64 0.15 -1.76
C SER A 178 7.01 -0.46 -0.40
N VAL A 179 6.77 0.25 0.71
CA VAL A 179 6.94 -0.31 2.06
C VAL A 179 6.11 -1.56 2.23
N GLY A 180 4.80 -1.52 1.96
CA GLY A 180 3.94 -2.70 1.98
C GLY A 180 4.36 -3.78 0.97
N GLY A 181 4.76 -3.37 -0.23
CA GLY A 181 5.20 -4.27 -1.31
C GLY A 181 6.51 -5.01 -1.01
N TRP A 182 7.49 -4.37 -0.36
CA TRP A 182 8.71 -5.03 0.14
C TRP A 182 8.38 -6.07 1.22
N GLY A 183 7.50 -5.71 2.16
CA GLY A 183 7.01 -6.66 3.17
C GLY A 183 6.33 -7.86 2.52
N ALA A 184 5.46 -7.63 1.55
CA ALA A 184 4.80 -8.69 0.79
C ALA A 184 5.81 -9.62 0.09
N LEU A 185 6.81 -9.05 -0.60
CA LEU A 185 7.84 -9.82 -1.30
C LEU A 185 8.64 -10.71 -0.36
N VAL A 186 9.07 -10.18 0.78
CA VAL A 186 9.80 -10.94 1.79
C VAL A 186 8.94 -12.08 2.35
N VAL A 187 7.71 -11.78 2.74
CA VAL A 187 6.85 -12.81 3.35
C VAL A 187 6.53 -13.92 2.37
N ILE A 188 6.18 -13.64 1.10
CA ILE A 188 5.89 -14.71 0.12
C ILE A 188 7.11 -15.58 -0.20
N TYR A 189 8.32 -15.01 -0.13
CA TYR A 189 9.54 -15.78 -0.33
C TYR A 189 9.70 -16.88 0.73
N PHE A 190 9.45 -16.58 2.02
CA PHE A 190 9.52 -17.54 3.10
C PHE A 190 8.29 -18.46 3.20
N LEU A 191 7.13 -17.99 2.75
CA LEU A 191 5.86 -18.71 2.81
C LEU A 191 5.75 -19.78 1.71
N GLY A 192 6.33 -19.50 0.54
CA GLY A 192 6.24 -20.35 -0.64
C GLY A 192 4.93 -20.18 -1.42
N ALA A 193 4.86 -20.85 -2.58
CA ALA A 193 3.70 -20.79 -3.46
C ALA A 193 2.53 -21.64 -2.95
N ARG A 194 1.30 -21.26 -3.36
CA ARG A 194 0.09 -22.07 -3.12
C ARG A 194 0.21 -23.45 -3.77
N LYS A 195 -0.40 -24.44 -3.17
CA LYS A 195 -0.49 -25.78 -3.73
C LYS A 195 -1.18 -25.74 -5.11
N GLY A 196 -0.53 -26.32 -6.11
CA GLY A 196 -1.01 -26.33 -7.49
C GLY A 196 -0.74 -25.04 -8.29
N LYS A 197 0.04 -24.09 -7.76
CA LYS A 197 0.44 -22.89 -8.52
C LYS A 197 1.49 -23.21 -9.60
N PHE A 198 2.33 -24.20 -9.36
CA PHE A 198 3.33 -24.66 -10.31
C PHE A 198 3.19 -26.16 -10.54
N ASP A 199 3.37 -26.62 -11.78
CA ASP A 199 3.43 -28.05 -12.13
C ASP A 199 4.79 -28.68 -11.78
N SER A 200 4.95 -29.97 -12.08
CA SER A 200 6.19 -30.73 -11.80
C SER A 200 7.42 -30.17 -12.52
N ASP A 201 7.22 -29.48 -13.64
CA ASP A 201 8.29 -28.86 -14.42
C ASP A 201 8.55 -27.40 -13.98
N GLY A 202 7.75 -26.93 -13.01
CA GLY A 202 7.82 -25.58 -12.46
C GLY A 202 7.18 -24.53 -13.35
N LYS A 203 6.29 -24.93 -14.28
CA LYS A 203 5.51 -24.01 -15.10
C LYS A 203 4.33 -23.45 -14.28
N PRO A 204 4.07 -22.15 -14.35
CA PRO A 204 2.95 -21.57 -13.62
C PRO A 204 1.59 -22.06 -14.17
N LEU A 205 0.71 -22.42 -13.25
CA LEU A 205 -0.67 -22.76 -13.53
C LEU A 205 -1.59 -21.64 -13.06
N ALA A 206 -2.63 -21.37 -13.84
CA ALA A 206 -3.61 -20.35 -13.48
C ALA A 206 -4.51 -20.85 -12.33
N ILE A 207 -4.53 -20.12 -11.22
CA ILE A 207 -5.53 -20.28 -10.17
C ILE A 207 -6.52 -19.12 -10.34
N THR A 208 -7.70 -19.44 -10.85
CA THR A 208 -8.73 -18.43 -11.15
C THR A 208 -9.39 -17.89 -9.87
N GLY A 209 -9.64 -16.58 -9.85
CA GLY A 209 -10.43 -15.95 -8.80
C GLY A 209 -11.88 -16.43 -8.81
N SER A 210 -12.52 -16.37 -7.65
CA SER A 210 -13.89 -16.86 -7.45
C SER A 210 -14.97 -15.90 -7.93
N ASN A 211 -14.69 -14.59 -7.96
CA ASN A 211 -15.69 -13.55 -8.27
C ASN A 211 -15.08 -12.31 -8.89
N ILE A 212 -14.79 -12.36 -10.17
CA ILE A 212 -14.18 -11.24 -10.90
C ILE A 212 -15.05 -9.96 -10.90
N PRO A 213 -16.42 -10.03 -11.01
CA PRO A 213 -17.26 -8.84 -10.83
C PRO A 213 -17.06 -8.15 -9.48
N LEU A 214 -16.90 -8.90 -8.39
CA LEU A 214 -16.62 -8.34 -7.07
C LEU A 214 -15.25 -7.67 -7.02
N SER A 215 -14.23 -8.28 -7.64
CA SER A 215 -12.91 -7.64 -7.78
C SER A 215 -12.98 -6.32 -8.55
N ALA A 216 -13.77 -6.27 -9.63
CA ALA A 216 -13.96 -5.05 -10.40
C ALA A 216 -14.63 -3.95 -9.56
N ALA A 217 -15.65 -4.29 -8.78
CA ALA A 217 -16.26 -3.37 -7.82
C ALA A 217 -15.22 -2.88 -6.78
N GLY A 218 -14.37 -3.78 -6.28
CA GLY A 218 -13.27 -3.46 -5.37
C GLY A 218 -12.31 -2.43 -5.97
N VAL A 219 -11.88 -2.60 -7.21
CA VAL A 219 -11.00 -1.65 -7.90
C VAL A 219 -11.65 -0.27 -8.08
N LEU A 220 -12.95 -0.21 -8.41
CA LEU A 220 -13.66 1.08 -8.53
C LEU A 220 -13.76 1.78 -7.16
N ILE A 221 -13.98 1.03 -6.08
CA ILE A 221 -13.97 1.57 -4.71
C ILE A 221 -12.56 2.07 -4.34
N LEU A 222 -11.51 1.34 -4.68
CA LEU A 222 -10.12 1.78 -4.46
C LEU A 222 -9.82 3.05 -5.25
N TRP A 223 -10.25 3.15 -6.50
CA TRP A 223 -10.09 4.37 -7.30
C TRP A 223 -10.83 5.56 -6.67
N LEU A 224 -12.07 5.36 -6.24
CA LEU A 224 -12.81 6.39 -5.49
C LEU A 224 -12.05 6.81 -4.22
N GLY A 225 -11.53 5.84 -3.47
CA GLY A 225 -10.71 6.10 -2.28
C GLY A 225 -9.44 6.91 -2.56
N TRP A 226 -8.88 6.79 -3.77
CA TRP A 226 -7.70 7.56 -4.17
C TRP A 226 -7.96 9.06 -4.32
N PHE A 227 -9.22 9.48 -4.51
CA PHE A 227 -9.59 10.90 -4.34
C PHE A 227 -9.28 11.38 -2.93
N GLY A 228 -9.50 10.53 -1.92
CA GLY A 228 -9.11 10.81 -0.54
C GLY A 228 -7.60 10.65 -0.32
N PHE A 229 -7.00 9.59 -0.87
CA PHE A 229 -5.60 9.26 -0.66
C PHE A 229 -4.67 10.38 -1.16
N ASN A 230 -4.75 10.74 -2.43
CA ASN A 230 -3.95 11.82 -3.01
C ASN A 230 -4.53 13.20 -2.72
N GLY A 231 -5.85 13.39 -2.84
CA GLY A 231 -6.49 14.68 -2.59
C GLY A 231 -6.39 15.14 -1.15
N GLY A 232 -6.42 14.22 -0.18
CA GLY A 232 -6.18 14.52 1.23
C GLY A 232 -4.72 14.85 1.54
N SER A 233 -3.77 14.29 0.79
CA SER A 233 -2.34 14.55 0.95
C SER A 233 -1.92 15.97 0.54
N VAL A 234 -2.80 16.75 -0.09
CA VAL A 234 -2.64 18.20 -0.23
C VAL A 234 -2.64 18.90 1.14
N LEU A 235 -3.19 18.25 2.16
CA LEU A 235 -3.31 18.74 3.55
C LEU A 235 -4.07 20.07 3.67
N SER A 236 -4.80 20.44 2.63
CA SER A 236 -5.61 21.67 2.56
C SER A 236 -6.73 21.51 1.54
N ALA A 237 -7.71 22.41 1.61
CA ALA A 237 -8.76 22.58 0.61
C ALA A 237 -8.39 23.64 -0.45
N ASP A 238 -7.09 23.79 -0.76
CA ASP A 238 -6.66 24.67 -1.85
C ASP A 238 -7.33 24.22 -3.17
N PRO A 239 -8.12 25.05 -3.82
CA PRO A 239 -8.94 24.61 -4.96
C PRO A 239 -8.11 24.29 -6.20
N ALA A 240 -6.98 24.95 -6.41
CA ALA A 240 -6.15 24.73 -7.59
C ALA A 240 -5.33 23.45 -7.44
N LEU A 241 -4.63 23.31 -6.32
CA LEU A 241 -3.77 22.15 -6.05
C LEU A 241 -4.58 20.87 -5.90
N THR A 242 -5.68 20.91 -5.14
CA THR A 242 -6.56 19.73 -4.96
C THR A 242 -7.15 19.27 -6.28
N SER A 243 -7.67 20.18 -7.12
CA SER A 243 -8.25 19.80 -8.41
C SER A 243 -7.21 19.24 -9.37
N LEU A 244 -6.00 19.83 -9.43
CA LEU A 244 -4.90 19.29 -10.23
C LEU A 244 -4.53 17.88 -9.78
N THR A 245 -4.33 17.67 -8.48
CA THR A 245 -3.99 16.36 -7.88
C THR A 245 -5.02 15.28 -8.23
N LEU A 246 -6.31 15.62 -8.22
CA LEU A 246 -7.36 14.67 -8.59
C LEU A 246 -7.37 14.37 -10.09
N VAL A 247 -7.13 15.37 -10.93
CA VAL A 247 -7.03 15.18 -12.39
C VAL A 247 -5.85 14.29 -12.75
N THR A 248 -4.66 14.54 -12.23
CA THR A 248 -3.45 13.74 -12.48
C THR A 248 -3.62 12.31 -11.99
N THR A 249 -4.21 12.12 -10.80
CA THR A 249 -4.55 10.82 -10.24
C THR A 249 -5.46 10.01 -11.18
N CYS A 250 -6.56 10.61 -11.66
CA CYS A 250 -7.50 9.92 -12.53
C CYS A 250 -6.91 9.61 -13.91
N LEU A 251 -6.14 10.52 -14.49
CA LEU A 251 -5.52 10.30 -15.80
C LEU A 251 -4.48 9.19 -15.76
N ALA A 252 -3.66 9.13 -14.71
CA ALA A 252 -2.69 8.05 -14.54
C ALA A 252 -3.36 6.69 -14.36
N ALA A 253 -4.43 6.61 -13.57
CA ALA A 253 -5.23 5.40 -13.40
C ALA A 253 -5.80 4.90 -14.73
N ALA A 254 -6.43 5.78 -15.49
CA ALA A 254 -7.01 5.46 -16.80
C ALA A 254 -5.96 4.98 -17.79
N ALA A 255 -4.82 5.68 -17.89
CA ALA A 255 -3.72 5.32 -18.75
C ALA A 255 -3.09 3.98 -18.37
N GLY A 256 -2.91 3.71 -17.07
CA GLY A 256 -2.39 2.45 -16.54
C GLY A 256 -3.27 1.25 -16.90
N GLY A 257 -4.57 1.39 -16.72
CA GLY A 257 -5.53 0.34 -17.09
C GLY A 257 -5.51 0.03 -18.58
N VAL A 258 -5.61 1.07 -19.42
CA VAL A 258 -5.60 0.90 -20.90
C VAL A 258 -4.29 0.28 -21.35
N SER A 259 -3.14 0.77 -20.88
CA SER A 259 -1.84 0.25 -21.29
C SER A 259 -1.59 -1.19 -20.82
N ALA A 260 -2.07 -1.56 -19.62
CA ALA A 260 -2.00 -2.94 -19.15
C ALA A 260 -2.86 -3.89 -20.00
N ALA A 261 -4.08 -3.49 -20.37
CA ALA A 261 -4.93 -4.27 -21.27
C ALA A 261 -4.28 -4.47 -22.65
N LEU A 262 -3.70 -3.42 -23.22
CA LEU A 262 -2.97 -3.51 -24.50
C LEU A 262 -1.73 -4.41 -24.38
N THR A 263 -0.98 -4.28 -23.28
CA THR A 263 0.19 -5.11 -23.03
C THR A 263 -0.20 -6.58 -22.87
N SER A 264 -1.29 -6.89 -22.14
CA SER A 264 -1.78 -8.26 -22.00
C SER A 264 -2.23 -8.82 -23.35
N ARG A 265 -2.86 -8.01 -24.20
CA ARG A 265 -3.23 -8.41 -25.56
C ARG A 265 -2.00 -8.76 -26.42
N ILE A 266 -0.93 -7.99 -26.30
CA ILE A 266 0.31 -8.23 -27.05
C ILE A 266 1.04 -9.47 -26.49
N ALA A 267 1.16 -9.58 -25.18
CA ALA A 267 1.94 -10.64 -24.53
C ALA A 267 1.23 -12.01 -24.54
N TYR A 268 -0.10 -12.02 -24.37
CA TYR A 268 -0.88 -13.25 -24.15
C TYR A 268 -1.98 -13.47 -25.17
N ASN A 269 -2.09 -12.60 -26.19
CA ASN A 269 -3.14 -12.61 -27.21
C ASN A 269 -4.57 -12.54 -26.62
N ASN A 270 -4.72 -11.96 -25.44
CA ASN A 270 -5.98 -11.83 -24.72
C ASN A 270 -6.08 -10.47 -24.01
N LEU A 271 -7.27 -9.85 -24.01
CA LEU A 271 -7.59 -8.70 -23.19
C LEU A 271 -7.98 -9.20 -21.78
N ASP A 272 -7.02 -9.22 -20.87
CA ASP A 272 -7.21 -9.73 -19.53
C ASP A 272 -7.76 -8.63 -18.60
N LEU A 273 -8.96 -8.84 -18.05
CA LEU A 273 -9.58 -7.90 -17.13
C LEU A 273 -8.82 -7.75 -15.82
N THR A 274 -8.17 -8.82 -15.33
CA THR A 274 -7.40 -8.75 -14.08
C THR A 274 -6.14 -7.90 -14.27
N MET A 275 -5.49 -8.01 -15.43
CA MET A 275 -4.39 -7.12 -15.81
C MET A 275 -4.85 -5.68 -16.00
N PHE A 276 -6.03 -5.47 -16.62
CA PHE A 276 -6.62 -4.13 -16.72
C PHE A 276 -6.83 -3.50 -15.34
N MET A 277 -7.47 -4.23 -14.43
CA MET A 277 -7.73 -3.77 -13.06
C MET A 277 -6.44 -3.45 -12.30
N ASN A 278 -5.46 -4.35 -12.35
CA ASN A 278 -4.16 -4.12 -11.72
C ASN A 278 -3.38 -2.99 -12.40
N GLY A 279 -3.58 -2.76 -13.70
CA GLY A 279 -3.02 -1.61 -14.42
C GLY A 279 -3.62 -0.28 -13.94
N VAL A 280 -4.92 -0.23 -13.67
CA VAL A 280 -5.57 0.95 -13.03
C VAL A 280 -4.90 1.23 -11.68
N LEU A 281 -4.77 0.22 -10.84
CA LEU A 281 -4.11 0.37 -9.52
C LEU A 281 -2.62 0.74 -9.66
N GLY A 282 -1.91 0.14 -10.63
CA GLY A 282 -0.51 0.48 -10.92
C GLY A 282 -0.34 1.94 -11.35
N GLY A 283 -1.28 2.47 -12.15
CA GLY A 283 -1.32 3.87 -12.53
C GLY A 283 -1.57 4.79 -11.35
N LEU A 284 -2.49 4.42 -10.45
CA LEU A 284 -2.76 5.14 -9.20
C LEU A 284 -1.52 5.19 -8.30
N VAL A 285 -0.88 4.05 -8.08
CA VAL A 285 0.36 3.96 -7.29
C VAL A 285 1.49 4.76 -7.95
N GLY A 286 1.63 4.65 -9.27
CA GLY A 286 2.68 5.31 -10.02
C GLY A 286 2.62 6.83 -10.00
N ILE A 287 1.43 7.44 -9.85
CA ILE A 287 1.29 8.90 -9.77
C ILE A 287 1.39 9.44 -8.33
N THR A 288 1.21 8.58 -7.33
CA THR A 288 1.02 8.97 -5.93
C THR A 288 2.19 9.77 -5.33
N ALA A 289 3.44 9.56 -5.79
CA ALA A 289 4.58 10.33 -5.29
C ALA A 289 4.65 11.79 -5.78
N GLY A 290 3.94 12.13 -6.87
CA GLY A 290 4.05 13.46 -7.47
C GLY A 290 2.74 13.94 -8.09
N ALA A 291 1.60 13.47 -7.62
CA ALA A 291 0.29 13.83 -8.20
C ALA A 291 0.00 15.33 -8.13
N ASP A 292 0.57 16.03 -7.17
CA ASP A 292 0.43 17.46 -6.89
C ASP A 292 1.24 18.36 -7.84
N GLN A 293 2.32 17.83 -8.42
CA GLN A 293 3.27 18.62 -9.23
C GLN A 293 3.35 18.20 -10.71
N MET A 294 2.62 17.15 -11.11
CA MET A 294 2.65 16.66 -12.48
C MET A 294 1.65 17.40 -13.38
N LEU A 295 2.06 17.65 -14.63
CA LEU A 295 1.11 18.07 -15.66
C LEU A 295 0.26 16.87 -16.10
N PRO A 296 -0.96 17.09 -16.64
CA PRO A 296 -1.84 16.02 -17.12
C PRO A 296 -1.18 15.05 -18.11
N MET A 297 -0.35 15.54 -19.04
CA MET A 297 0.38 14.67 -19.99
C MET A 297 1.44 13.82 -19.29
N SER A 298 2.15 14.35 -18.31
CA SER A 298 3.11 13.59 -17.51
C SER A 298 2.39 12.48 -16.73
N ALA A 299 1.24 12.77 -16.15
CA ALA A 299 0.42 11.77 -15.43
C ALA A 299 -0.03 10.64 -16.37
N ILE A 300 -0.47 10.94 -17.61
CA ILE A 300 -0.81 9.94 -18.61
C ILE A 300 0.41 9.07 -18.94
N ILE A 301 1.58 9.65 -19.13
CA ILE A 301 2.82 8.89 -19.44
C ILE A 301 3.20 7.99 -18.26
N ILE A 302 3.16 8.51 -17.03
CA ILE A 302 3.46 7.75 -15.81
C ILE A 302 2.54 6.54 -15.69
N GLY A 303 1.23 6.73 -15.86
CA GLY A 303 0.26 5.65 -15.86
C GLY A 303 0.46 4.67 -17.01
N ALA A 304 0.71 5.17 -18.22
CA ALA A 304 0.93 4.33 -19.40
C ALA A 304 2.17 3.42 -19.27
N VAL A 305 3.19 3.83 -18.52
CA VAL A 305 4.36 3.00 -18.19
C VAL A 305 4.03 2.00 -17.06
N ALA A 306 3.21 2.38 -16.09
CA ALA A 306 2.83 1.50 -14.99
C ALA A 306 2.10 0.24 -15.46
N GLY A 307 1.24 0.32 -16.49
CA GLY A 307 0.52 -0.85 -17.01
C GLY A 307 1.44 -1.98 -17.50
N PRO A 308 2.39 -1.74 -18.40
CA PRO A 308 3.41 -2.72 -18.77
C PRO A 308 4.24 -3.25 -17.61
N ILE A 309 4.58 -2.39 -16.63
CA ILE A 309 5.30 -2.81 -15.40
C ILE A 309 4.48 -3.85 -14.64
N VAL A 310 3.17 -3.66 -14.50
CA VAL A 310 2.29 -4.64 -13.84
C VAL A 310 2.30 -5.97 -14.57
N VAL A 311 2.07 -5.97 -15.88
CA VAL A 311 2.00 -7.20 -16.69
C VAL A 311 3.34 -7.95 -16.67
N ALA A 312 4.45 -7.23 -16.88
CA ALA A 312 5.79 -7.80 -16.84
C ALA A 312 6.16 -8.28 -15.42
N GLY A 313 5.72 -7.55 -14.39
CA GLY A 313 5.97 -7.90 -12.99
C GLY A 313 5.30 -9.21 -12.57
N VAL A 314 4.05 -9.45 -12.98
CA VAL A 314 3.38 -10.74 -12.77
C VAL A 314 4.16 -11.87 -13.43
N ALA A 315 4.55 -11.70 -14.69
CA ALA A 315 5.34 -12.68 -15.43
C ALA A 315 6.73 -12.93 -14.77
N LEU A 316 7.36 -11.89 -14.24
CA LEU A 316 8.63 -11.99 -13.51
C LEU A 316 8.49 -12.80 -12.22
N LEU A 317 7.47 -12.54 -11.41
CA LEU A 317 7.21 -13.30 -10.19
C LEU A 317 6.95 -14.78 -10.50
N ASP A 318 6.14 -15.08 -11.49
CA ASP A 318 5.91 -16.45 -11.96
C ASP A 318 7.22 -17.14 -12.39
N LYS A 319 8.08 -16.43 -13.13
CA LYS A 319 9.40 -16.93 -13.52
C LYS A 319 10.32 -17.18 -12.32
N CYS A 320 10.23 -16.35 -11.30
CA CYS A 320 10.97 -16.51 -10.03
C CYS A 320 10.32 -17.54 -9.10
N LYS A 321 9.21 -18.18 -9.49
CA LYS A 321 8.41 -19.12 -8.68
C LYS A 321 7.88 -18.49 -7.38
N LEU A 322 7.61 -17.20 -7.41
CA LEU A 322 6.95 -16.47 -6.35
C LEU A 322 5.46 -16.35 -6.68
N ASP A 323 4.62 -16.69 -5.71
CA ASP A 323 3.17 -16.68 -5.88
C ASP A 323 2.54 -15.50 -5.17
N ASP A 324 2.04 -14.55 -5.95
CA ASP A 324 1.29 -13.40 -5.53
C ASP A 324 -0.15 -13.50 -6.08
N PRO A 325 -1.12 -13.92 -5.28
CA PRO A 325 -2.47 -14.21 -5.74
C PRO A 325 -3.21 -13.06 -6.38
N VAL A 326 -2.93 -11.84 -5.96
CA VAL A 326 -3.68 -10.64 -6.37
C VAL A 326 -2.87 -9.67 -7.21
N GLY A 327 -1.57 -9.90 -7.36
CA GLY A 327 -0.68 -8.99 -8.07
C GLY A 327 -0.27 -7.76 -7.24
N ALA A 328 -0.25 -7.90 -5.91
CA ALA A 328 0.09 -6.81 -5.00
C ALA A 328 1.52 -6.27 -5.22
N ILE A 329 2.49 -7.15 -5.44
CA ILE A 329 3.90 -6.76 -5.61
C ILE A 329 4.12 -5.96 -6.90
N PRO A 330 3.66 -6.40 -8.10
CA PRO A 330 3.77 -5.59 -9.30
C PRO A 330 3.10 -4.22 -9.18
N VAL A 331 1.93 -4.18 -8.55
CA VAL A 331 1.15 -2.93 -8.37
C VAL A 331 1.84 -2.01 -7.36
N HIS A 332 2.12 -2.50 -6.15
CA HIS A 332 2.53 -1.60 -5.07
C HIS A 332 4.05 -1.42 -4.99
N LEU A 333 4.85 -2.49 -5.21
CA LEU A 333 6.29 -2.37 -5.15
C LEU A 333 6.86 -1.79 -6.45
N PHE A 334 6.58 -2.44 -7.61
CA PHE A 334 7.24 -2.04 -8.84
C PHE A 334 6.72 -0.70 -9.35
N CYS A 335 5.38 -0.47 -9.33
CA CYS A 335 4.83 0.83 -9.69
C CYS A 335 5.09 1.90 -8.63
N GLY A 336 5.29 1.53 -7.34
CA GLY A 336 5.70 2.47 -6.30
C GLY A 336 7.12 2.98 -6.51
N ILE A 337 8.07 2.09 -6.82
CA ILE A 337 9.43 2.48 -7.23
C ILE A 337 9.36 3.38 -8.48
N TRP A 338 8.62 2.97 -9.50
CA TRP A 338 8.45 3.75 -10.72
C TRP A 338 7.91 5.15 -10.43
N GLY A 339 6.83 5.27 -9.65
CA GLY A 339 6.20 6.55 -9.32
C GLY A 339 7.13 7.49 -8.58
N THR A 340 7.90 6.97 -7.64
CA THR A 340 8.90 7.74 -6.90
C THR A 340 10.04 8.23 -7.82
N LEU A 341 10.53 7.37 -8.72
CA LEU A 341 11.54 7.78 -9.70
C LEU A 341 11.00 8.79 -10.72
N ALA A 342 9.70 8.71 -11.03
CA ALA A 342 9.04 9.62 -11.95
C ALA A 342 9.09 11.09 -11.50
N VAL A 343 9.16 11.36 -10.18
CA VAL A 343 9.36 12.71 -9.64
C VAL A 343 10.65 13.35 -10.15
N GLY A 344 11.71 12.58 -10.31
CA GLY A 344 12.97 13.08 -10.89
C GLY A 344 12.98 13.19 -12.41
N LEU A 345 11.95 12.62 -13.09
CA LEU A 345 11.85 12.63 -14.55
C LEU A 345 10.81 13.62 -15.10
N PHE A 346 9.77 13.89 -14.31
CA PHE A 346 8.61 14.70 -14.70
C PHE A 346 8.26 15.69 -13.57
N GLY A 347 7.43 16.69 -13.90
CA GLY A 347 6.94 17.66 -12.93
C GLY A 347 7.92 18.79 -12.64
N GLU A 348 7.62 19.54 -11.59
CA GLU A 348 8.36 20.77 -11.23
C GLU A 348 9.77 20.47 -10.69
N MET A 349 9.93 19.33 -10.00
CA MET A 349 11.21 18.90 -9.41
C MET A 349 12.10 18.12 -10.39
N ALA A 350 11.68 17.92 -11.65
CA ALA A 350 12.41 17.09 -12.61
C ALA A 350 13.87 17.55 -12.80
N GLY A 351 14.80 16.60 -12.68
CA GLY A 351 16.22 16.86 -12.86
C GLY A 351 17.08 15.66 -12.47
N PHE A 352 18.30 15.61 -13.00
CA PHE A 352 19.20 14.50 -12.73
C PHE A 352 19.51 14.32 -11.24
N ASN A 353 19.73 15.42 -10.51
CA ASN A 353 20.01 15.36 -9.08
C ASN A 353 18.80 14.82 -8.29
N GLN A 354 17.59 15.30 -8.60
CA GLN A 354 16.37 14.81 -7.96
C GLN A 354 16.15 13.31 -8.27
N PHE A 355 16.38 12.90 -9.52
CA PHE A 355 16.29 11.48 -9.88
C PHE A 355 17.26 10.61 -9.05
N MET A 356 18.50 11.08 -8.85
CA MET A 356 19.49 10.34 -8.04
C MET A 356 19.13 10.29 -6.55
N VAL A 357 18.54 11.37 -6.01
CA VAL A 357 18.01 11.38 -4.63
C VAL A 357 16.86 10.38 -4.50
N GLN A 358 15.90 10.40 -5.42
CA GLN A 358 14.78 9.45 -5.41
C GLN A 358 15.30 8.00 -5.47
N LEU A 359 16.23 7.71 -6.37
CA LEU A 359 16.82 6.39 -6.53
C LEU A 359 17.55 5.91 -5.24
N ALA A 360 18.36 6.77 -4.65
CA ALA A 360 19.10 6.46 -3.43
C ALA A 360 18.13 6.19 -2.25
N CYS A 361 17.15 7.06 -2.04
CA CYS A 361 16.21 6.93 -0.94
C CYS A 361 15.25 5.72 -1.11
N VAL A 362 14.80 5.43 -2.34
CA VAL A 362 14.07 4.19 -2.66
C VAL A 362 14.91 2.97 -2.30
N GLY A 363 16.22 2.99 -2.64
CA GLY A 363 17.14 1.90 -2.30
C GLY A 363 17.33 1.72 -0.79
N ILE A 364 17.48 2.83 -0.05
CA ILE A 364 17.63 2.81 1.41
C ILE A 364 16.34 2.31 2.08
N ALA A 365 15.19 2.84 1.69
CA ALA A 365 13.89 2.38 2.20
C ALA A 365 13.67 0.89 1.91
N GLY A 366 13.97 0.45 0.68
CA GLY A 366 13.86 -0.94 0.28
C GLY A 366 14.78 -1.86 1.09
N PHE A 367 16.03 -1.48 1.29
CA PHE A 367 16.97 -2.23 2.12
C PHE A 367 16.47 -2.38 3.56
N PHE A 368 16.01 -1.30 4.17
CA PHE A 368 15.47 -1.33 5.53
C PHE A 368 14.21 -2.22 5.63
N CYS A 369 13.29 -2.09 4.69
CA CYS A 369 12.08 -2.91 4.64
C CYS A 369 12.39 -4.39 4.44
N VAL A 370 13.35 -4.73 3.58
CA VAL A 370 13.76 -6.13 3.34
C VAL A 370 14.41 -6.71 4.60
N VAL A 371 15.39 -6.02 5.19
CA VAL A 371 16.07 -6.51 6.40
C VAL A 371 15.10 -6.63 7.56
N GLY A 372 14.31 -5.59 7.83
CA GLY A 372 13.29 -5.61 8.89
C GLY A 372 12.20 -6.66 8.64
N GLY A 373 11.74 -6.79 7.40
CA GLY A 373 10.78 -7.81 6.98
C GLY A 373 11.31 -9.23 7.18
N ILE A 374 12.59 -9.50 6.85
CA ILE A 374 13.23 -10.80 7.11
C ILE A 374 13.25 -11.09 8.60
N ILE A 375 13.69 -10.15 9.42
CA ILE A 375 13.76 -10.31 10.88
C ILE A 375 12.36 -10.62 11.45
N ILE A 376 11.35 -9.81 11.11
CA ILE A 376 9.97 -10.02 11.54
C ILE A 376 9.46 -11.39 11.10
N THR A 377 9.66 -11.74 9.83
CA THR A 377 9.17 -13.03 9.28
C THR A 377 9.82 -14.22 9.98
N LEU A 378 11.12 -14.17 10.26
CA LEU A 378 11.82 -15.24 10.96
C LEU A 378 11.38 -15.36 12.43
N ILE A 379 11.18 -14.23 13.12
CA ILE A 379 10.64 -14.22 14.50
C ILE A 379 9.24 -14.87 14.50
N VAL A 380 8.34 -14.42 13.63
CA VAL A 380 6.98 -14.96 13.56
C VAL A 380 6.99 -16.45 13.18
N LYS A 381 7.83 -16.83 12.22
CA LYS A 381 8.01 -18.24 11.84
C LYS A 381 8.43 -19.11 13.02
N SER A 382 9.27 -18.60 13.91
CA SER A 382 9.71 -19.35 15.09
C SER A 382 8.64 -19.48 16.18
N ILE A 383 7.68 -18.53 16.25
CA ILE A 383 6.62 -18.48 17.27
C ILE A 383 5.39 -19.29 16.85
N THR A 384 4.89 -19.07 15.62
CA THR A 384 3.61 -19.63 15.15
C THR A 384 3.74 -20.59 13.98
N GLY A 385 4.91 -20.63 13.31
CA GLY A 385 5.00 -21.09 11.94
C GLY A 385 4.37 -20.06 10.99
N LEU A 386 4.60 -20.17 9.69
CA LEU A 386 4.04 -19.23 8.71
C LEU A 386 2.85 -19.83 7.95
N ARG A 387 2.98 -21.09 7.51
CA ARG A 387 2.05 -21.72 6.58
C ARG A 387 1.14 -22.70 7.31
N VAL A 388 -0.10 -22.75 6.87
CA VAL A 388 -1.06 -23.78 7.27
C VAL A 388 -0.64 -25.15 6.73
N ASP A 389 -1.21 -26.23 7.27
CA ASP A 389 -0.96 -27.58 6.79
C ASP A 389 -1.56 -27.80 5.39
N GLU A 390 -1.00 -28.75 4.63
CA GLU A 390 -1.47 -29.03 3.27
C GLU A 390 -2.96 -29.35 3.19
N LYS A 391 -3.47 -30.09 4.17
CA LYS A 391 -4.89 -30.42 4.26
C LYS A 391 -5.76 -29.18 4.51
N GLU A 392 -5.34 -28.31 5.40
CA GLU A 392 -6.03 -27.05 5.68
C GLU A 392 -6.08 -26.14 4.43
N GLU A 393 -4.97 -26.08 3.67
CA GLU A 393 -4.94 -25.34 2.42
C GLU A 393 -5.86 -25.96 1.35
N GLU A 394 -5.99 -27.30 1.31
CA GLU A 394 -6.90 -28.01 0.41
C GLU A 394 -8.37 -27.82 0.80
N ASP A 395 -8.70 -27.95 2.08
CA ASP A 395 -10.05 -27.81 2.60
C ASP A 395 -10.55 -26.36 2.59
N GLY A 396 -9.63 -25.41 2.73
CA GLY A 396 -9.88 -23.97 2.78
C GLY A 396 -9.81 -23.39 4.19
N LEU A 397 -9.26 -22.16 4.27
CA LEU A 397 -8.95 -21.52 5.54
C LEU A 397 -10.21 -21.03 6.30
N ASP A 398 -11.35 -20.89 5.61
CA ASP A 398 -12.62 -20.53 6.25
C ASP A 398 -13.02 -21.58 7.28
N ILE A 399 -12.90 -22.86 6.91
CA ILE A 399 -13.20 -23.97 7.83
C ILE A 399 -12.05 -24.19 8.81
N ALA A 400 -10.83 -24.24 8.31
CA ALA A 400 -9.66 -24.62 9.13
C ALA A 400 -9.37 -23.61 10.25
N GLU A 401 -9.48 -22.30 9.95
CA GLU A 401 -9.10 -21.24 10.88
C GLU A 401 -10.31 -20.54 11.55
N HIS A 402 -11.51 -20.60 10.93
CA HIS A 402 -12.70 -19.89 11.42
C HIS A 402 -13.89 -20.80 11.74
N GLY A 403 -13.84 -22.09 11.40
CA GLY A 403 -14.88 -23.07 11.71
C GLY A 403 -16.20 -22.84 10.98
N THR A 404 -16.23 -22.03 9.94
CA THR A 404 -17.46 -21.67 9.22
C THR A 404 -17.22 -21.47 7.73
N ARG A 405 -18.28 -21.37 6.94
CA ARG A 405 -18.23 -21.10 5.49
C ARG A 405 -18.89 -19.78 5.18
N ALA A 406 -18.34 -19.04 4.22
CA ALA A 406 -18.90 -17.75 3.78
C ALA A 406 -20.30 -17.89 3.16
N TYR A 407 -20.57 -19.04 2.51
CA TYR A 407 -21.82 -19.30 1.78
C TYR A 407 -22.38 -20.65 2.26
N GLY A 408 -23.33 -20.60 3.21
CA GLY A 408 -23.83 -21.78 3.93
C GLY A 408 -24.54 -22.82 3.08
N ASP A 409 -25.25 -22.39 2.02
CA ASP A 409 -26.08 -23.27 1.18
C ASP A 409 -25.39 -23.72 -0.12
N PHE A 410 -24.20 -23.20 -0.41
CA PHE A 410 -23.39 -23.63 -1.55
C PHE A 410 -22.33 -24.64 -1.10
N SER A 411 -22.72 -25.90 -0.95
CA SER A 411 -21.73 -26.99 -0.84
C SER A 411 -21.25 -27.33 -2.25
N ILE A 412 -19.97 -27.12 -2.53
CA ILE A 412 -19.31 -27.80 -3.65
C ILE A 412 -19.12 -29.25 -3.17
N ASN A 413 -19.96 -30.18 -3.65
CA ASN A 413 -19.78 -31.61 -3.47
C ASN A 413 -18.63 -32.10 -4.34
#